data_0fe47d0b1213913aff4a3bf3afa3d18a
#
_entry.id   0fe47d0b1213913aff4a3bf3afa3d18a
#
_cell.length_a   1.000
_cell.length_b   1.000
_cell.length_c   1.000
_cell.angle_alpha   90.00
_cell.angle_beta   90.00
_cell.angle_gamma   90.00
#
_symmetry.space_group_name_H-M   'P 1'
#
loop_
_entity.id
_entity.type
_entity.pdbx_description
1 polymer ?
#
loop_
_entity_poly.entity_id
_entity_poly.type
_entity_poly.pdbx_seq_one_letter_code
_entity_poly.pdbx_strand_id
1 'polypeptide(L)'
;MRCNLKDAASRRLLFLGDSELIIGGMDDIVRQAMAKWPNVPHCYGWLGLDARGSWYMRDDRIQAAGPFAGNKGSLLKHEKLLDFIHRNYESDERGCWFFQNGPQRVYVELEAAPWVWRLGAGLDVTSHSGRAAAVRSCVLDEQGRLYLDTDLGLGLVHTMDMELAADAVELKLWRPQEIESGTLPMRFGFVRSPEGLPLTSRH
;
A
#
# COMPACT_ATOMS: atom_id res chain seq x y z
N MET A 1 -22.76 0.83 -9.85
CA MET A 1 -22.85 2.18 -9.27
C MET A 1 -21.41 2.66 -9.08
N ARG A 2 -20.92 3.63 -9.85
CA ARG A 2 -19.52 4.06 -9.80
C ARG A 2 -19.32 4.94 -8.57
N CYS A 3 -18.25 4.71 -7.82
CA CYS A 3 -17.87 5.53 -6.67
C CYS A 3 -17.48 6.93 -7.18
N ASN A 4 -18.18 7.98 -6.73
CA ASN A 4 -17.89 9.35 -7.10
C ASN A 4 -17.16 10.03 -5.94
N LEU A 5 -15.83 10.06 -5.99
CA LEU A 5 -15.00 10.70 -4.96
C LEU A 5 -15.21 12.22 -4.87
N LYS A 6 -15.79 12.86 -5.90
CA LYS A 6 -16.20 14.26 -5.80
C LYS A 6 -17.30 14.45 -4.76
N ASP A 7 -18.22 13.46 -4.59
CA ASP A 7 -19.18 13.44 -3.50
C ASP A 7 -18.55 13.11 -2.14
N ALA A 8 -17.47 12.30 -2.12
CA ALA A 8 -16.72 12.00 -0.91
C ALA A 8 -15.80 13.17 -0.50
N ALA A 9 -15.19 13.86 -1.46
CA ALA A 9 -14.37 15.04 -1.21
C ALA A 9 -15.18 16.31 -0.91
N SER A 10 -16.40 16.46 -1.49
CA SER A 10 -17.33 17.56 -1.17
C SER A 10 -18.13 17.31 0.10
N ARG A 11 -18.32 16.07 0.52
CA ARG A 11 -18.89 15.72 1.83
C ARG A 11 -17.78 15.54 2.84
N ARG A 12 -17.06 16.63 3.11
CA ARG A 12 -16.11 16.78 4.22
C ARG A 12 -15.19 15.55 4.39
N LEU A 13 -13.92 15.74 4.12
CA LEU A 13 -12.83 15.25 4.97
C LEU A 13 -13.16 15.64 6.43
N LEU A 14 -14.22 15.08 6.95
CA LEU A 14 -14.74 15.28 8.28
C LEU A 14 -14.05 14.27 9.17
N PHE A 15 -12.83 14.54 9.55
CA PHE A 15 -12.24 13.97 10.78
C PHE A 15 -10.74 14.33 10.81
N LEU A 16 -10.46 15.63 10.75
CA LEU A 16 -9.21 16.14 11.31
C LEU A 16 -9.55 16.76 12.67
N GLY A 17 -9.91 15.93 13.63
CA GLY A 17 -9.96 16.29 15.03
C GLY A 17 -8.66 15.87 15.71
N ASP A 18 -8.05 16.79 16.44
CA ASP A 18 -6.92 16.52 17.32
C ASP A 18 -7.24 15.31 18.23
N SER A 19 -6.48 14.23 18.08
CA SER A 19 -6.53 13.10 19.00
C SER A 19 -5.19 12.41 19.05
N GLU A 20 -4.71 12.26 20.26
CA GLU A 20 -3.46 11.74 20.74
C GLU A 20 -3.06 10.38 20.15
N LEU A 21 -1.75 10.17 20.17
CA LEU A 21 -1.00 8.95 19.88
C LEU A 21 -1.73 7.66 20.29
N ILE A 22 -2.08 6.83 19.30
CA ILE A 22 -2.37 5.42 19.54
C ILE A 22 -1.41 4.58 18.70
N ILE A 23 -0.59 3.84 19.40
CA ILE A 23 0.34 2.85 18.87
C ILE A 23 -0.47 1.64 18.38
N GLY A 24 -0.41 1.35 17.06
CA GLY A 24 -0.75 0.06 16.48
C GLY A 24 -2.24 -0.27 16.35
N GLY A 25 -2.89 0.19 15.29
CA GLY A 25 -4.25 -0.25 14.91
C GLY A 25 -5.05 0.83 14.18
N MET A 26 -6.12 0.39 13.52
CA MET A 26 -7.12 1.26 12.91
C MET A 26 -7.68 2.27 13.92
N ASP A 27 -7.79 3.54 13.55
CA ASP A 27 -8.30 4.62 14.40
C ASP A 27 -9.70 4.29 14.97
N ASP A 28 -9.94 4.58 16.26
CA ASP A 28 -11.23 4.32 16.93
C ASP A 28 -12.40 5.04 16.24
N ILE A 29 -12.15 6.23 15.70
CA ILE A 29 -13.11 7.01 14.91
C ILE A 29 -13.55 6.22 13.66
N VAL A 30 -12.62 5.55 13.00
CA VAL A 30 -12.88 4.71 11.84
C VAL A 30 -13.74 3.51 12.23
N ARG A 31 -13.44 2.85 13.35
CA ARG A 31 -14.24 1.73 13.88
C ARG A 31 -15.68 2.15 14.22
N GLN A 32 -15.86 3.29 14.85
CA GLN A 32 -17.18 3.83 15.16
C GLN A 32 -17.99 4.17 13.89
N ALA A 33 -17.32 4.74 12.86
CA ALA A 33 -17.96 5.04 11.58
C ALA A 33 -18.39 3.77 10.83
N MET A 34 -17.58 2.71 10.88
CA MET A 34 -17.95 1.39 10.31
C MET A 34 -19.18 0.79 10.97
N ALA A 35 -19.29 0.87 12.29
CA ALA A 35 -20.47 0.40 13.03
C ALA A 35 -21.75 1.17 12.67
N LYS A 36 -21.63 2.48 12.42
CA LYS A 36 -22.75 3.34 12.10
C LYS A 36 -23.23 3.25 10.66
N TRP A 37 -22.34 3.00 9.70
CA TRP A 37 -22.61 2.94 8.26
C TRP A 37 -22.00 1.70 7.59
N PRO A 38 -22.55 0.50 7.80
CA PRO A 38 -21.92 -0.75 7.36
C PRO A 38 -21.96 -1.00 5.84
N ASN A 39 -22.79 -0.28 5.08
CA ASN A 39 -23.07 -0.55 3.66
C ASN A 39 -22.57 0.55 2.71
N VAL A 40 -21.42 1.17 3.00
CA VAL A 40 -20.84 2.14 2.06
C VAL A 40 -20.09 1.40 0.95
N PRO A 41 -20.34 1.71 -0.33
CA PRO A 41 -19.61 1.09 -1.45
C PRO A 41 -18.10 1.34 -1.35
N HIS A 42 -17.32 0.31 -1.62
CA HIS A 42 -15.87 0.41 -1.69
C HIS A 42 -15.40 1.12 -2.96
N CYS A 43 -14.25 1.77 -2.90
CA CYS A 43 -13.62 2.44 -4.03
C CYS A 43 -12.47 1.61 -4.60
N TYR A 44 -12.42 1.51 -5.93
CA TYR A 44 -11.36 0.83 -6.67
C TYR A 44 -10.78 1.77 -7.73
N GLY A 45 -9.47 1.62 -8.02
CA GLY A 45 -8.79 2.36 -9.08
C GLY A 45 -8.44 3.82 -8.77
N TRP A 46 -8.88 4.38 -7.62
CA TRP A 46 -8.71 5.80 -7.27
C TRP A 46 -7.41 6.13 -6.56
N LEU A 47 -6.80 5.16 -5.91
CA LEU A 47 -5.59 5.32 -5.13
C LEU A 47 -4.53 4.34 -5.61
N GLY A 48 -3.28 4.79 -5.72
CA GLY A 48 -2.17 3.94 -6.09
C GLY A 48 -0.91 4.24 -5.29
N LEU A 49 -0.12 3.19 -5.07
CA LEU A 49 1.20 3.23 -4.42
C LEU A 49 2.26 2.85 -5.44
N ASP A 50 3.23 3.75 -5.67
CA ASP A 50 4.30 3.47 -6.62
C ASP A 50 5.48 2.71 -6.01
N ALA A 51 6.42 2.30 -6.86
CA ALA A 51 7.63 1.58 -6.48
C ALA A 51 8.62 2.40 -5.61
N ARG A 52 8.32 3.68 -5.36
CA ARG A 52 9.09 4.57 -4.48
C ARG A 52 8.39 4.87 -3.16
N GLY A 53 7.21 4.28 -2.92
CA GLY A 53 6.43 4.55 -1.72
C GLY A 53 5.62 5.84 -1.79
N SER A 54 5.46 6.42 -2.98
CA SER A 54 4.66 7.61 -3.19
C SER A 54 3.22 7.28 -3.52
N TRP A 55 2.28 8.04 -2.96
CA TRP A 55 0.85 7.85 -3.15
C TRP A 55 0.30 8.76 -4.23
N TYR A 56 -0.62 8.23 -5.04
CA TYR A 56 -1.22 8.95 -6.17
C TYR A 56 -2.74 8.83 -6.16
N MET A 57 -3.40 9.95 -6.46
CA MET A 57 -4.84 9.96 -6.75
C MET A 57 -5.10 9.91 -8.25
N ARG A 58 -6.09 9.09 -8.64
CA ARG A 58 -6.47 8.85 -10.02
C ARG A 58 -7.96 9.22 -10.19
N ASP A 59 -8.25 10.20 -11.02
CA ASP A 59 -9.61 10.53 -11.43
C ASP A 59 -10.13 9.58 -12.52
N ASP A 60 -11.41 9.67 -12.87
CA ASP A 60 -12.05 8.82 -13.90
C ASP A 60 -11.29 8.86 -15.24
N ARG A 61 -10.75 10.03 -15.62
CA ARG A 61 -10.00 10.21 -16.86
C ARG A 61 -8.69 9.44 -16.84
N ILE A 62 -7.97 9.49 -15.74
CA ILE A 62 -6.70 8.77 -15.57
C ILE A 62 -6.95 7.26 -15.50
N GLN A 63 -8.02 6.83 -14.83
CA GLN A 63 -8.41 5.42 -14.78
C GLN A 63 -8.77 4.91 -16.18
N ALA A 64 -9.52 5.69 -16.95
CA ALA A 64 -9.88 5.34 -18.33
C ALA A 64 -8.66 5.29 -19.28
N ALA A 65 -7.56 6.00 -18.96
CA ALA A 65 -6.33 5.98 -19.75
C ALA A 65 -5.53 4.67 -19.58
N GLY A 66 -5.81 3.86 -18.56
CA GLY A 66 -5.20 2.54 -18.38
C GLY A 66 -4.69 2.22 -16.98
N PRO A 67 -3.93 1.12 -16.82
CA PRO A 67 -3.44 0.64 -15.55
C PRO A 67 -2.54 1.65 -14.81
N PHE A 68 -2.46 1.53 -13.50
CA PHE A 68 -1.73 2.44 -12.62
C PHE A 68 -0.24 2.61 -12.98
N ALA A 69 0.47 1.54 -13.32
CA ALA A 69 1.89 1.58 -13.64
C ALA A 69 2.24 2.57 -14.77
N GLY A 70 1.34 2.72 -15.76
CA GLY A 70 1.50 3.68 -16.87
C GLY A 70 0.77 5.01 -16.69
N ASN A 71 -0.21 5.07 -15.76
CA ASN A 71 -1.12 6.21 -15.60
C ASN A 71 -1.33 6.49 -14.11
N LYS A 72 -0.29 7.05 -13.45
CA LYS A 72 -0.27 7.21 -11.99
C LYS A 72 -1.26 8.26 -11.47
N GLY A 73 -1.47 9.35 -12.20
CA GLY A 73 -2.34 10.45 -11.76
C GLY A 73 -1.59 11.52 -10.97
N SER A 74 -2.24 12.11 -9.99
CA SER A 74 -1.71 13.23 -9.21
C SER A 74 -1.04 12.75 -7.92
N LEU A 75 0.21 13.16 -7.71
CA LEU A 75 0.96 12.85 -6.48
C LEU A 75 0.28 13.48 -5.26
N LEU A 76 0.02 12.67 -4.24
CA LEU A 76 -0.44 13.14 -2.94
C LEU A 76 0.71 13.78 -2.15
N LYS A 77 0.50 15.03 -1.71
CA LYS A 77 1.48 15.82 -0.94
C LYS A 77 0.95 16.27 0.41
N HIS A 78 -0.33 16.04 0.69
CA HIS A 78 -0.96 16.51 1.92
C HIS A 78 -0.59 15.60 3.08
N GLU A 79 0.32 16.04 3.94
CA GLU A 79 0.92 15.25 5.03
C GLU A 79 -0.13 14.58 5.92
N LYS A 80 -1.12 15.33 6.44
CA LYS A 80 -2.17 14.77 7.32
C LYS A 80 -2.99 13.67 6.63
N LEU A 81 -3.19 13.76 5.31
CA LEU A 81 -3.87 12.70 4.55
C LEU A 81 -2.97 11.48 4.40
N LEU A 82 -1.69 11.68 4.14
CA LEU A 82 -0.71 10.59 4.07
C LEU A 82 -0.63 9.86 5.41
N ASP A 83 -0.51 10.59 6.53
CA ASP A 83 -0.50 10.01 7.86
C ASP A 83 -1.78 9.21 8.15
N PHE A 84 -2.94 9.73 7.73
CA PHE A 84 -4.21 9.02 7.88
C PHE A 84 -4.25 7.73 7.05
N ILE A 85 -3.79 7.77 5.80
CA ILE A 85 -3.67 6.58 4.95
C ILE A 85 -2.73 5.56 5.61
N HIS A 86 -1.56 5.99 6.05
CA HIS A 86 -0.54 5.12 6.64
C HIS A 86 -1.02 4.38 7.90
N ARG A 87 -1.77 5.05 8.76
CA ARG A 87 -2.31 4.43 9.99
C ARG A 87 -3.41 3.41 9.71
N ASN A 88 -4.16 3.59 8.62
CA ASN A 88 -5.32 2.78 8.28
C ASN A 88 -5.09 1.89 7.05
N TYR A 89 -3.81 1.61 6.72
CA TYR A 89 -3.40 0.80 5.57
C TYR A 89 -3.25 -0.66 5.97
N GLU A 90 -4.06 -1.52 5.36
CA GLU A 90 -4.11 -2.95 5.65
C GLU A 90 -4.56 -3.78 4.43
N SER A 91 -4.55 -5.11 4.55
CA SER A 91 -5.01 -6.03 3.51
C SER A 91 -6.28 -6.77 3.93
N ASP A 92 -7.09 -7.16 2.95
CA ASP A 92 -8.20 -8.09 3.15
C ASP A 92 -7.75 -9.56 2.98
N GLU A 93 -8.67 -10.50 3.22
CA GLU A 93 -8.45 -11.95 3.12
C GLU A 93 -8.04 -12.41 1.70
N ARG A 94 -8.29 -11.59 0.68
CA ARG A 94 -7.90 -11.87 -0.72
C ARG A 94 -6.51 -11.34 -1.06
N GLY A 95 -5.83 -10.68 -0.11
CA GLY A 95 -4.57 -9.99 -0.35
C GLY A 95 -4.71 -8.64 -1.07
N CYS A 96 -5.92 -8.09 -1.14
CA CYS A 96 -6.14 -6.74 -1.67
C CYS A 96 -5.84 -5.71 -0.60
N TRP A 97 -4.91 -4.82 -0.89
CA TRP A 97 -4.54 -3.75 0.02
C TRP A 97 -5.47 -2.56 -0.11
N PHE A 98 -5.83 -1.96 0.99
CA PHE A 98 -6.72 -0.80 1.06
C PHE A 98 -6.36 0.10 2.22
N PHE A 99 -6.80 1.34 2.18
CA PHE A 99 -6.89 2.13 3.40
C PHE A 99 -8.35 2.28 3.82
N GLN A 100 -8.58 2.18 5.13
CA GLN A 100 -9.92 2.30 5.69
C GLN A 100 -10.28 3.78 5.89
N ASN A 101 -11.23 4.26 5.11
CA ASN A 101 -11.75 5.63 5.18
C ASN A 101 -13.14 5.63 5.83
N GLY A 102 -13.19 5.66 7.16
CA GLY A 102 -14.45 5.46 7.88
C GLY A 102 -15.06 4.10 7.50
N PRO A 103 -16.33 4.03 7.08
CA PRO A 103 -16.96 2.78 6.68
C PRO A 103 -16.54 2.29 5.29
N GLN A 104 -15.84 3.12 4.50
CA GLN A 104 -15.46 2.84 3.14
C GLN A 104 -14.03 2.29 3.06
N ARG A 105 -13.82 1.22 2.30
CA ARG A 105 -12.48 0.79 1.88
C ARG A 105 -12.12 1.46 0.56
N VAL A 106 -10.93 2.07 0.52
CA VAL A 106 -10.33 2.58 -0.71
C VAL A 106 -9.19 1.66 -1.08
N TYR A 107 -9.44 0.81 -2.06
CA TYR A 107 -8.47 -0.18 -2.53
C TYR A 107 -7.35 0.48 -3.31
N VAL A 108 -6.14 -0.07 -3.16
CA VAL A 108 -4.89 0.51 -3.65
C VAL A 108 -4.38 -0.28 -4.85
N GLU A 109 -4.11 0.42 -5.94
CA GLU A 109 -3.36 -0.11 -7.07
C GLU A 109 -1.86 -0.08 -6.74
N LEU A 110 -1.19 -1.22 -6.86
CA LEU A 110 0.22 -1.37 -6.51
C LEU A 110 1.08 -1.46 -7.77
N GLU A 111 2.10 -0.61 -7.89
CA GLU A 111 3.05 -0.70 -9.00
C GLU A 111 3.97 -1.93 -8.86
N ALA A 112 4.42 -2.24 -7.64
CA ALA A 112 5.34 -3.35 -7.37
C ALA A 112 4.84 -4.28 -6.27
N ALA A 113 4.84 -3.83 -5.02
CA ALA A 113 4.53 -4.60 -3.82
C ALA A 113 3.76 -3.73 -2.81
N PRO A 114 3.13 -4.33 -1.80
CA PRO A 114 2.39 -3.59 -0.78
C PRO A 114 3.25 -2.62 0.04
N TRP A 115 4.51 -2.95 0.23
CA TRP A 115 5.44 -2.13 1.00
C TRP A 115 6.60 -1.64 0.13
N VAL A 116 7.16 -0.51 0.49
CA VAL A 116 8.46 -0.03 0.00
C VAL A 116 9.35 0.17 1.21
N TRP A 117 10.48 -0.53 1.22
CA TRP A 117 11.39 -0.56 2.35
C TRP A 117 12.50 0.47 2.22
N ARG A 118 12.77 1.19 3.30
CA ARG A 118 13.94 2.01 3.50
C ARG A 118 14.90 1.27 4.42
N LEU A 119 16.18 1.33 4.11
CA LEU A 119 17.24 0.71 4.90
C LEU A 119 18.03 1.76 5.66
N GLY A 120 18.21 1.56 6.95
CA GLY A 120 19.15 2.33 7.75
C GLY A 120 20.57 1.74 7.68
N ALA A 121 21.57 2.49 8.18
CA ALA A 121 22.98 2.09 8.16
C ALA A 121 23.25 0.78 8.92
N GLY A 122 22.41 0.42 9.90
CA GLY A 122 22.46 -0.85 10.65
C GLY A 122 21.63 -1.97 10.01
N LEU A 123 21.17 -1.81 8.78
CA LEU A 123 20.22 -2.70 8.09
C LEU A 123 18.87 -2.81 8.80
N ASP A 124 18.54 -1.85 9.64
CA ASP A 124 17.17 -1.68 10.13
C ASP A 124 16.25 -1.33 8.97
N VAL A 125 15.09 -2.00 8.94
CA VAL A 125 14.13 -1.88 7.85
C VAL A 125 12.90 -1.11 8.32
N THR A 126 12.54 -0.06 7.58
CA THR A 126 11.33 0.71 7.81
C THR A 126 10.52 0.81 6.53
N SER A 127 9.20 0.79 6.63
CA SER A 127 8.33 0.96 5.46
C SER A 127 8.23 2.43 5.04
N HIS A 128 7.71 2.67 3.83
CA HIS A 128 7.34 4.00 3.34
C HIS A 128 6.36 4.76 4.25
N SER A 129 5.69 4.05 5.17
CA SER A 129 4.80 4.63 6.18
C SER A 129 5.47 4.78 7.56
N GLY A 130 6.79 4.55 7.67
CA GLY A 130 7.55 4.68 8.90
C GLY A 130 7.43 3.49 9.88
N ARG A 131 6.79 2.38 9.49
CA ARG A 131 6.67 1.17 10.34
C ARG A 131 7.95 0.35 10.26
N ALA A 132 8.54 0.05 11.41
CA ALA A 132 9.67 -0.88 11.49
C ALA A 132 9.24 -2.31 11.14
N ALA A 133 10.13 -3.08 10.50
CA ALA A 133 9.83 -4.44 10.08
C ALA A 133 11.04 -5.38 10.30
N ALA A 134 10.73 -6.64 10.60
CA ALA A 134 11.72 -7.70 10.75
C ALA A 134 11.81 -8.55 9.48
N VAL A 135 13.00 -8.61 8.88
CA VAL A 135 13.26 -9.38 7.65
C VAL A 135 13.22 -10.88 7.94
N ARG A 136 12.49 -11.64 7.14
CA ARG A 136 12.41 -13.10 7.16
C ARG A 136 13.18 -13.73 6.01
N SER A 137 13.02 -13.17 4.81
CA SER A 137 13.70 -13.62 3.60
C SER A 137 13.85 -12.49 2.59
N CYS A 138 14.65 -12.71 1.55
CA CYS A 138 14.80 -11.78 0.45
C CYS A 138 14.76 -12.50 -0.89
N VAL A 139 14.23 -11.82 -1.92
CA VAL A 139 14.17 -12.32 -3.28
C VAL A 139 14.63 -11.24 -4.26
N LEU A 140 15.24 -11.67 -5.35
CA LEU A 140 15.72 -10.80 -6.44
C LEU A 140 14.96 -11.16 -7.72
N ASP A 141 14.34 -10.19 -8.36
CA ASP A 141 13.67 -10.45 -9.62
C ASP A 141 14.60 -10.33 -10.84
N GLU A 142 14.09 -10.70 -12.01
CA GLU A 142 14.80 -10.67 -13.29
C GLU A 142 15.19 -9.25 -13.74
N GLN A 143 14.69 -8.21 -13.07
CA GLN A 143 15.04 -6.81 -13.31
C GLN A 143 16.09 -6.28 -12.32
N GLY A 144 16.60 -7.15 -11.44
CA GLY A 144 17.55 -6.79 -10.39
C GLY A 144 16.93 -6.01 -9.24
N ARG A 145 15.61 -6.08 -9.04
CA ARG A 145 14.92 -5.46 -7.92
C ARG A 145 14.91 -6.40 -6.73
N LEU A 146 15.38 -5.91 -5.59
CA LEU A 146 15.40 -6.66 -4.34
C LEU A 146 14.10 -6.42 -3.56
N TYR A 147 13.48 -7.51 -3.12
CA TYR A 147 12.32 -7.49 -2.24
C TYR A 147 12.67 -8.17 -0.93
N LEU A 148 12.13 -7.64 0.16
CA LEU A 148 12.21 -8.25 1.48
C LEU A 148 10.82 -8.72 1.90
N ASP A 149 10.73 -9.99 2.26
CA ASP A 149 9.59 -10.54 2.99
C ASP A 149 9.84 -10.33 4.47
N THR A 150 8.86 -9.75 5.15
CA THR A 150 8.97 -9.31 6.54
C THR A 150 7.76 -9.79 7.35
N ASP A 151 7.73 -9.47 8.61
CA ASP A 151 6.56 -9.66 9.49
C ASP A 151 5.33 -8.84 9.06
N LEU A 152 5.54 -7.76 8.27
CA LEU A 152 4.47 -6.94 7.69
C LEU A 152 4.05 -7.40 6.27
N GLY A 153 4.79 -8.32 5.66
CA GLY A 153 4.59 -8.81 4.29
C GLY A 153 5.69 -8.40 3.33
N LEU A 154 5.45 -8.62 2.03
CA LEU A 154 6.43 -8.33 0.99
C LEU A 154 6.52 -6.84 0.66
N GLY A 155 7.74 -6.34 0.51
CA GLY A 155 8.00 -4.99 0.01
C GLY A 155 9.24 -4.90 -0.87
N LEU A 156 9.24 -3.90 -1.74
CA LEU A 156 10.37 -3.55 -2.60
C LEU A 156 11.37 -2.70 -1.83
N VAL A 157 12.64 -3.02 -1.89
CA VAL A 157 13.71 -2.14 -1.38
C VAL A 157 13.77 -0.88 -2.26
N HIS A 158 13.75 0.28 -1.63
CA HIS A 158 13.81 1.56 -2.33
C HIS A 158 15.13 1.70 -3.10
N THR A 159 15.07 2.21 -4.32
CA THR A 159 16.25 2.31 -5.21
C THR A 159 17.41 3.11 -4.63
N MET A 160 17.16 4.03 -3.72
CA MET A 160 18.22 4.81 -3.05
C MET A 160 19.02 3.99 -2.02
N ASP A 161 18.49 2.87 -1.58
CA ASP A 161 19.09 2.05 -0.53
C ASP A 161 19.70 0.75 -1.09
N MET A 162 19.80 0.64 -2.43
CA MET A 162 20.32 -0.56 -3.10
C MET A 162 21.81 -0.81 -2.82
N GLU A 163 22.60 0.24 -2.52
CA GLU A 163 24.01 0.09 -2.10
C GLU A 163 24.08 -0.64 -0.75
N LEU A 164 23.31 -0.20 0.25
CA LEU A 164 23.21 -0.88 1.55
C LEU A 164 22.71 -2.33 1.42
N ALA A 165 21.78 -2.54 0.50
CA ALA A 165 21.29 -3.89 0.21
C ALA A 165 22.35 -4.79 -0.42
N ALA A 166 23.14 -4.26 -1.35
CA ALA A 166 24.27 -4.99 -1.96
C ALA A 166 25.32 -5.37 -0.92
N ASP A 167 25.70 -4.44 -0.04
CA ASP A 167 26.63 -4.70 1.07
C ASP A 167 26.11 -5.85 1.96
N ALA A 168 24.82 -5.86 2.28
CA ALA A 168 24.21 -6.93 3.08
C ALA A 168 24.29 -8.31 2.39
N VAL A 169 24.17 -8.34 1.06
CA VAL A 169 24.34 -9.57 0.27
C VAL A 169 25.79 -10.01 0.21
N GLU A 170 26.72 -9.09 -0.03
CA GLU A 170 28.17 -9.38 -0.07
C GLU A 170 28.69 -9.91 1.27
N LEU A 171 28.21 -9.33 2.37
CA LEU A 171 28.50 -9.78 3.74
C LEU A 171 27.78 -11.08 4.11
N LYS A 172 26.97 -11.65 3.20
CA LYS A 172 26.17 -12.87 3.39
C LYS A 172 25.14 -12.80 4.51
N LEU A 173 24.78 -11.60 4.92
CA LEU A 173 23.67 -11.35 5.86
C LEU A 173 22.33 -11.63 5.19
N TRP A 174 22.22 -11.28 3.91
CA TRP A 174 21.08 -11.61 3.07
C TRP A 174 21.50 -12.56 1.95
N ARG A 175 20.60 -13.50 1.61
CA ARG A 175 20.81 -14.49 0.54
C ARG A 175 19.58 -14.50 -0.36
N PRO A 176 19.50 -13.57 -1.33
CA PRO A 176 18.33 -13.46 -2.18
C PRO A 176 18.13 -14.71 -3.02
N GLN A 177 16.90 -15.18 -3.11
CA GLN A 177 16.47 -16.20 -4.05
C GLN A 177 15.99 -15.53 -5.33
N GLU A 178 16.38 -16.04 -6.48
CA GLU A 178 15.86 -15.56 -7.77
C GLU A 178 14.38 -15.91 -7.91
N ILE A 179 13.61 -14.98 -8.48
CA ILE A 179 12.17 -15.12 -8.69
C ILE A 179 11.74 -14.33 -9.93
N GLU A 180 10.74 -14.83 -10.63
CA GLU A 180 10.07 -14.05 -11.68
C GLU A 180 9.09 -13.06 -11.05
N SER A 181 9.20 -11.77 -11.40
CA SER A 181 8.37 -10.69 -10.82
C SER A 181 6.86 -10.92 -11.00
N GLY A 182 6.47 -11.62 -12.06
CA GLY A 182 5.08 -12.01 -12.31
C GLY A 182 4.51 -12.98 -11.26
N THR A 183 5.36 -13.76 -10.59
CA THR A 183 4.94 -14.76 -9.58
C THR A 183 4.84 -14.21 -8.16
N LEU A 184 5.42 -13.01 -7.90
CA LEU A 184 5.42 -12.39 -6.57
C LEU A 184 4.02 -12.28 -5.94
N PRO A 185 2.97 -11.82 -6.65
CA PRO A 185 1.63 -11.71 -6.07
C PRO A 185 1.10 -13.05 -5.55
N MET A 186 1.23 -14.10 -6.34
CA MET A 186 0.77 -15.44 -5.95
C MET A 186 1.60 -16.02 -4.79
N ARG A 187 2.94 -15.87 -4.84
CA ARG A 187 3.83 -16.45 -3.84
C ARG A 187 3.70 -15.78 -2.47
N PHE A 188 3.46 -14.48 -2.44
CA PHE A 188 3.39 -13.68 -1.21
C PHE A 188 1.98 -13.20 -0.86
N GLY A 189 0.96 -13.69 -1.55
CA GLY A 189 -0.44 -13.50 -1.19
C GLY A 189 -0.93 -12.07 -1.29
N PHE A 190 -0.57 -11.32 -2.33
CA PHE A 190 -1.10 -9.98 -2.55
C PHE A 190 -1.63 -9.77 -3.97
N VAL A 191 -2.45 -8.75 -4.16
CA VAL A 191 -3.06 -8.38 -5.45
C VAL A 191 -2.56 -7.00 -5.87
N ARG A 192 -1.98 -6.90 -7.09
CA ARG A 192 -1.50 -5.60 -7.61
C ARG A 192 -2.62 -4.67 -8.02
N SER A 193 -3.67 -5.18 -8.63
CA SER A 193 -4.80 -4.39 -9.13
C SER A 193 -6.13 -4.97 -8.65
N PRO A 194 -6.66 -4.50 -7.51
CA PRO A 194 -7.96 -4.93 -6.99
C PRO A 194 -9.13 -4.57 -7.91
N GLU A 195 -9.03 -3.52 -8.74
CA GLU A 195 -10.08 -3.09 -9.69
C GLU A 195 -10.46 -4.19 -10.68
N GLY A 196 -9.48 -5.00 -11.11
CA GLY A 196 -9.68 -6.08 -12.08
C GLY A 196 -10.30 -7.36 -11.52
N LEU A 197 -10.51 -7.45 -10.21
CA LEU A 197 -11.08 -8.65 -9.60
C LEU A 197 -12.60 -8.65 -9.67
N PRO A 198 -13.24 -9.80 -9.95
CA PRO A 198 -14.68 -9.92 -9.86
C PRO A 198 -15.14 -9.58 -8.44
N LEU A 199 -16.13 -8.68 -8.36
CA LEU A 199 -16.82 -8.38 -7.10
C LEU A 199 -17.51 -9.67 -6.64
N THR A 200 -16.93 -10.36 -5.66
CA THR A 200 -17.66 -11.44 -5.00
C THR A 200 -18.85 -10.81 -4.28
N SER A 201 -20.04 -11.06 -4.81
CA SER A 201 -21.30 -10.73 -4.13
C SER A 201 -21.28 -11.37 -2.74
N ARG A 202 -21.28 -10.52 -1.71
CA ARG A 202 -21.57 -11.01 -0.35
C ARG A 202 -23.01 -11.52 -0.35
N HIS A 203 -23.17 -12.79 -0.06
CA HIS A 203 -24.42 -13.37 0.42
C HIS A 203 -24.64 -12.97 1.87
#